data_d0680551c27fad6460c2e8d1d2032713
#
_entry.id   d0680551c27fad6460c2e8d1d2032713
#
_cell.length_a   1.000
_cell.length_b   1.000
_cell.length_c   1.000
_cell.angle_alpha   90.00
_cell.angle_beta   90.00
_cell.angle_gamma   90.00
#
_symmetry.space_group_name_H-M   'P 1'
#
loop_
_entity.id
_entity.type
_entity.pdbx_description
1 polymer ?
#
loop_
_entity_poly.entity_id
_entity_poly.type
_entity_poly.pdbx_seq_one_letter_code
_entity_poly.pdbx_strand_id
1 'polypeptide(L)'
;PRSAFAGSKRSFGSGAHTRGVQQHAHTAPLRFTGPRSAPVVAFAASSVASRASPFRGISKLSATHRLRRARTFATATTAMASSHDARVVTYNVLSSSLCEPTYFTHCAPEDLDPDNRYPRMLEKLEAEVAAGAVIGLQEVSQKWAGKLHVFFAERGYHLVCSLYGKPFNGYMGIALAVPLEVYEVTKVDISRCSDTKKLPREPKPGGLKKFFSGLVEKITGKRPPQSDWQLARNRFNTIMHATLKCKEAGVEFGVANYHMPCMFRNPGVMTIHSQLAAAYAQRMAGDLPAVLMGDFNLKPGDGGYDLITTGDIPSGHEAAPVAPEGEKWSTALSYPMRSAYKVKNGSEPDFTNFAQIKDDPQFIDTLDYIFVSHAVEVKEVMPLPHRNDVEGPFPSKAEPSDHIMLAATLTVKGK
;
A
#
# COMPACT_ATOMS: atom_id res chain seq x y z
N PRO A 1 22.19 -32.67 -31.06
CA PRO A 1 23.53 -32.59 -31.62
C PRO A 1 24.31 -31.46 -30.97
N ARG A 2 25.46 -31.83 -30.53
CA ARG A 2 26.49 -30.96 -29.94
C ARG A 2 27.15 -30.07 -30.99
N SER A 3 27.56 -28.84 -30.64
CA SER A 3 28.81 -28.17 -30.99
C SER A 3 28.91 -26.88 -30.16
N ALA A 4 29.73 -26.80 -29.28
CA ALA A 4 31.02 -26.29 -28.92
C ALA A 4 31.55 -25.21 -29.89
N PHE A 5 31.77 -23.99 -29.34
CA PHE A 5 32.88 -23.14 -29.78
C PHE A 5 33.49 -22.36 -28.59
N ALA A 6 34.81 -22.43 -28.54
CA ALA A 6 35.69 -21.92 -27.54
C ALA A 6 36.23 -20.53 -27.90
N GLY A 7 36.49 -19.72 -26.89
CA GLY A 7 37.70 -18.96 -26.67
C GLY A 7 38.09 -17.81 -27.60
N SER A 8 38.19 -16.62 -27.02
CA SER A 8 39.36 -15.78 -27.29
C SER A 8 39.58 -14.73 -26.15
N LYS A 9 40.66 -14.93 -25.40
CA LYS A 9 41.33 -13.93 -24.58
C LYS A 9 42.07 -12.94 -25.48
N ARG A 10 41.96 -11.66 -25.26
CA ARG A 10 43.06 -10.70 -25.56
C ARG A 10 43.16 -9.68 -24.44
N SER A 11 44.34 -9.70 -23.83
CA SER A 11 44.93 -8.67 -22.97
C SER A 11 45.66 -7.61 -23.83
N PHE A 12 45.67 -6.37 -23.34
CA PHE A 12 46.65 -5.30 -23.52
C PHE A 12 46.08 -4.11 -22.80
N GLY A 13 46.69 -3.37 -21.88
CA GLY A 13 48.08 -3.02 -21.71
C GLY A 13 48.12 -1.53 -21.43
N SER A 14 48.51 -1.18 -20.21
CA SER A 14 49.26 0.00 -19.73
C SER A 14 48.96 1.41 -20.26
N GLY A 15 48.69 2.34 -19.32
CA GLY A 15 49.55 3.50 -19.17
C GLY A 15 48.92 4.86 -19.42
N ALA A 16 48.73 5.67 -18.39
CA ALA A 16 49.40 6.93 -18.24
C ALA A 16 48.83 7.80 -17.11
N HIS A 17 49.72 8.28 -16.27
CA HIS A 17 49.52 9.29 -15.23
C HIS A 17 48.94 10.60 -15.77
N THR A 18 48.04 11.24 -14.98
CA THR A 18 48.08 12.68 -14.79
C THR A 18 47.67 13.04 -13.35
N ARG A 19 48.53 13.85 -12.75
CA ARG A 19 48.47 14.43 -11.40
C ARG A 19 47.31 15.42 -11.31
N GLY A 20 46.53 15.38 -10.31
CA GLY A 20 46.52 16.17 -9.09
C GLY A 20 46.13 17.62 -9.23
N VAL A 21 45.08 18.01 -8.57
CA VAL A 21 45.06 19.31 -7.83
C VAL A 21 44.12 19.09 -6.62
N GLN A 22 44.72 19.08 -5.43
CA GLN A 22 44.03 19.27 -4.17
C GLN A 22 43.67 20.73 -4.01
N GLN A 23 42.39 21.05 -3.84
CA GLN A 23 41.99 22.31 -3.23
C GLN A 23 41.41 22.04 -1.87
N HIS A 24 42.15 22.48 -0.84
CA HIS A 24 41.69 22.59 0.54
C HIS A 24 40.70 23.75 0.65
N ALA A 25 39.48 23.47 1.05
CA ALA A 25 38.58 24.50 1.53
C ALA A 25 38.41 24.34 3.04
N HIS A 26 38.96 25.31 3.79
CA HIS A 26 38.71 25.48 5.21
C HIS A 26 37.27 25.92 5.43
N THR A 27 36.50 25.14 6.18
CA THR A 27 35.24 25.62 6.74
C THR A 27 35.36 25.75 8.25
N ALA A 28 35.27 26.99 8.72
CA ALA A 28 35.15 27.32 10.14
C ALA A 28 33.73 26.96 10.67
N PRO A 29 33.58 26.61 11.97
CA PRO A 29 32.29 26.28 12.53
C PRO A 29 31.47 27.53 12.85
N LEU A 30 30.28 27.64 12.28
CA LEU A 30 29.28 28.61 12.65
C LEU A 30 28.62 28.21 13.99
N ARG A 31 28.82 29.07 14.99
CA ARG A 31 28.09 29.02 16.27
C ARG A 31 26.65 29.47 16.05
N PHE A 32 25.69 28.59 16.29
CA PHE A 32 24.28 28.93 16.42
C PHE A 32 24.00 29.46 17.82
N THR A 33 23.64 30.73 17.92
CA THR A 33 23.00 31.32 19.09
C THR A 33 21.48 31.09 18.93
N GLY A 34 20.86 30.40 19.89
CA GLY A 34 19.44 30.10 19.87
C GLY A 34 18.54 31.33 20.04
N PRO A 35 17.36 31.34 19.46
CA PRO A 35 16.37 32.38 19.69
C PRO A 35 15.53 32.12 20.95
N ARG A 36 15.24 33.24 21.61
CA ARG A 36 14.47 33.37 22.83
C ARG A 36 13.01 32.91 22.67
N SER A 37 12.49 32.29 23.72
CA SER A 37 11.12 31.89 23.93
C SER A 37 10.11 33.04 23.71
N ALA A 38 9.10 32.80 22.88
CA ALA A 38 7.90 33.60 22.78
C ALA A 38 6.80 33.02 23.68
N PRO A 39 5.87 33.85 24.21
CA PRO A 39 4.94 33.44 25.25
C PRO A 39 3.76 32.61 24.67
N VAL A 40 3.39 31.57 25.42
CA VAL A 40 2.19 30.77 25.20
C VAL A 40 0.96 31.59 25.54
N VAL A 41 0.10 31.84 24.55
CA VAL A 41 -1.24 32.42 24.76
C VAL A 41 -2.20 31.27 25.09
N ALA A 42 -2.64 31.22 26.34
CA ALA A 42 -3.67 30.31 26.79
C ALA A 42 -5.04 30.82 26.35
N PHE A 43 -5.77 30.06 25.53
CA PHE A 43 -7.17 30.28 25.27
C PHE A 43 -8.02 29.66 26.41
N ALA A 44 -8.69 30.49 27.16
CA ALA A 44 -9.66 30.09 28.17
C ALA A 44 -10.96 29.62 27.50
N ALA A 45 -11.37 28.41 27.81
CA ALA A 45 -12.67 27.88 27.43
C ALA A 45 -13.75 28.46 28.37
N SER A 46 -14.67 29.26 27.84
CA SER A 46 -15.85 29.71 28.53
C SER A 46 -16.93 28.62 28.55
N SER A 47 -17.20 28.10 29.73
CA SER A 47 -18.34 27.22 30.01
C SER A 47 -19.61 28.06 30.15
N VAL A 48 -20.59 27.88 29.27
CA VAL A 48 -21.94 28.41 29.41
C VAL A 48 -22.79 27.39 30.17
N ALA A 49 -23.08 27.69 31.41
CA ALA A 49 -24.02 26.94 32.23
C ALA A 49 -25.47 27.37 31.86
N SER A 50 -26.27 26.45 31.37
CA SER A 50 -27.71 26.60 31.18
C SER A 50 -28.45 26.25 32.47
N ARG A 51 -29.15 27.24 33.02
CA ARG A 51 -30.00 27.09 34.21
C ARG A 51 -31.29 26.36 33.85
N ALA A 52 -31.60 25.31 34.59
CA ALA A 52 -32.90 24.72 34.67
C ALA A 52 -33.80 25.53 35.63
N SER A 53 -35.04 25.76 35.26
CA SER A 53 -36.09 26.29 36.12
C SER A 53 -37.26 25.29 36.19
N PRO A 54 -37.89 25.12 37.39
CA PRO A 54 -38.85 24.04 37.59
C PRO A 54 -40.30 24.54 37.41
N PHE A 55 -41.16 23.78 36.76
CA PHE A 55 -42.59 23.91 36.86
C PHE A 55 -43.22 22.70 37.57
N ARG A 56 -43.88 22.99 38.70
CA ARG A 56 -44.78 22.11 39.45
C ARG A 56 -46.20 22.26 38.90
N GLY A 57 -46.98 21.18 38.98
CA GLY A 57 -48.48 21.28 39.03
C GLY A 57 -49.16 20.02 38.48
N ILE A 58 -49.42 19.09 39.33
CA ILE A 58 -50.71 18.53 39.80
C ILE A 58 -51.77 18.27 38.70
N SER A 59 -52.20 17.01 38.52
CA SER A 59 -53.47 16.52 39.03
C SER A 59 -53.66 15.04 38.66
N LYS A 60 -54.13 14.27 39.67
CA LYS A 60 -54.64 12.91 39.58
C LYS A 60 -56.00 12.92 38.92
N LEU A 61 -56.28 12.02 38.01
CA LEU A 61 -57.62 11.47 37.78
C LEU A 61 -57.49 9.99 37.37
N SER A 62 -58.11 9.19 38.20
CA SER A 62 -58.37 7.77 38.07
C SER A 62 -59.47 7.54 37.05
N ALA A 63 -59.29 6.57 36.15
CA ALA A 63 -60.42 5.83 35.59
C ALA A 63 -59.94 4.44 35.06
N THR A 64 -60.40 3.47 35.77
CA THR A 64 -60.49 2.03 35.34
C THR A 64 -61.33 1.92 34.07
N HIS A 65 -60.89 1.14 33.06
CA HIS A 65 -61.58 0.00 32.50
C HIS A 65 -61.06 -0.49 31.14
N ARG A 66 -61.04 -1.83 31.07
CA ARG A 66 -61.10 -2.73 29.90
C ARG A 66 -59.78 -3.02 29.17
N LEU A 67 -59.25 -4.17 29.61
CA LEU A 67 -58.46 -5.09 28.83
C LEU A 67 -59.19 -5.43 27.51
N ARG A 68 -58.72 -4.90 26.40
CA ARG A 68 -58.83 -5.52 25.09
C ARG A 68 -57.47 -6.05 24.71
N ARG A 69 -57.31 -7.39 24.68
CA ARG A 69 -56.17 -8.07 24.04
C ARG A 69 -56.21 -7.73 22.55
N ALA A 70 -55.49 -6.69 22.14
CA ALA A 70 -55.06 -6.54 20.78
C ALA A 70 -53.86 -7.50 20.59
N ARG A 71 -54.11 -8.62 19.91
CA ARG A 71 -53.04 -9.43 19.32
C ARG A 71 -52.40 -8.54 18.26
N THR A 72 -51.33 -7.85 18.61
CA THR A 72 -50.41 -7.25 17.65
C THR A 72 -49.75 -8.43 16.92
N PHE A 73 -50.18 -8.68 15.70
CA PHE A 73 -49.38 -9.41 14.75
C PHE A 73 -48.13 -8.54 14.51
N ALA A 74 -47.05 -8.89 15.17
CA ALA A 74 -45.72 -8.40 14.79
C ALA A 74 -45.46 -9.01 13.41
N THR A 75 -45.76 -8.27 12.36
CA THR A 75 -45.16 -8.49 11.05
C THR A 75 -43.68 -8.36 11.29
N ALA A 76 -42.98 -9.49 11.31
CA ALA A 76 -41.53 -9.50 11.20
C ALA A 76 -41.19 -8.91 9.82
N THR A 77 -41.03 -7.61 9.78
CA THR A 77 -40.37 -6.95 8.66
C THR A 77 -38.92 -7.47 8.72
N THR A 78 -38.63 -8.44 7.85
CA THR A 78 -37.24 -8.85 7.62
C THR A 78 -36.51 -7.55 7.17
N ALA A 79 -35.80 -6.94 8.08
CA ALA A 79 -34.98 -5.80 7.74
C ALA A 79 -34.01 -6.29 6.65
N MET A 80 -34.21 -5.83 5.42
CA MET A 80 -33.25 -6.09 4.36
C MET A 80 -31.91 -5.56 4.88
N ALA A 81 -30.89 -6.42 4.89
CA ALA A 81 -29.55 -6.02 5.30
C ALA A 81 -29.14 -4.81 4.46
N SER A 82 -28.78 -3.72 5.13
CA SER A 82 -28.32 -2.51 4.45
C SER A 82 -27.09 -2.84 3.60
N SER A 83 -27.01 -2.32 2.39
CA SER A 83 -25.86 -2.49 1.50
C SER A 83 -25.42 -1.15 0.96
N HIS A 84 -24.15 -1.07 0.56
CA HIS A 84 -23.55 0.12 0.00
C HIS A 84 -22.60 -0.27 -1.13
N ASP A 85 -22.67 0.45 -2.26
CA ASP A 85 -21.76 0.31 -3.37
C ASP A 85 -20.56 1.26 -3.17
N ALA A 86 -19.43 0.71 -2.76
CA ALA A 86 -18.19 1.45 -2.54
C ALA A 86 -17.33 1.42 -3.79
N ARG A 87 -16.96 2.59 -4.33
CA ARG A 87 -15.94 2.72 -5.36
C ARG A 87 -14.56 2.76 -4.69
N VAL A 88 -13.64 1.88 -5.11
CA VAL A 88 -12.26 1.83 -4.59
C VAL A 88 -11.27 1.88 -5.75
N VAL A 89 -10.14 2.55 -5.53
CA VAL A 89 -9.09 2.78 -6.52
C VAL A 89 -7.73 2.48 -5.93
N THR A 90 -6.84 1.86 -6.70
CA THR A 90 -5.42 1.75 -6.39
C THR A 90 -4.58 2.25 -7.55
N TYR A 91 -3.52 3.02 -7.25
CA TYR A 91 -2.65 3.58 -8.27
C TYR A 91 -1.24 3.82 -7.71
N ASN A 92 -0.26 3.10 -8.25
CA ASN A 92 1.14 3.46 -8.08
C ASN A 92 1.44 4.65 -9.00
N VAL A 93 1.78 5.80 -8.42
CA VAL A 93 1.94 7.07 -9.15
C VAL A 93 3.38 7.32 -9.63
N LEU A 94 4.27 6.37 -9.46
CA LEU A 94 5.71 6.48 -9.70
C LEU A 94 6.31 7.74 -9.06
N SER A 95 7.08 7.57 -8.01
CA SER A 95 7.67 8.69 -7.25
C SER A 95 8.31 9.74 -8.15
N SER A 96 8.10 11.01 -7.82
CA SER A 96 8.70 12.14 -8.54
C SER A 96 10.24 12.08 -8.60
N SER A 97 10.89 11.23 -7.81
CA SER A 97 12.35 11.06 -7.74
C SER A 97 12.82 9.73 -8.34
N LEU A 98 11.95 8.91 -8.92
CA LEU A 98 12.31 7.64 -9.54
C LEU A 98 12.22 7.64 -11.07
N CYS A 99 11.68 8.70 -11.65
CA CYS A 99 11.51 8.85 -13.09
C CYS A 99 12.72 9.53 -13.77
N GLU A 100 13.92 9.03 -13.50
CA GLU A 100 15.16 9.59 -14.06
C GLU A 100 15.35 9.22 -15.54
N PRO A 101 15.64 10.18 -16.46
CA PRO A 101 15.87 9.90 -17.88
C PRO A 101 17.02 8.92 -18.13
N THR A 102 18.01 8.87 -17.23
CA THR A 102 19.10 7.91 -17.28
C THR A 102 18.70 6.48 -16.89
N TYR A 103 17.48 6.33 -16.39
CA TYR A 103 16.89 5.06 -15.98
C TYR A 103 15.81 4.60 -16.97
N PHE A 104 14.88 5.47 -17.32
CA PHE A 104 13.82 5.25 -18.31
C PHE A 104 14.26 5.75 -19.69
N THR A 105 15.32 5.17 -20.25
CA THR A 105 15.95 5.63 -21.49
C THR A 105 15.11 5.54 -22.75
N HIS A 106 13.97 4.81 -22.68
CA HIS A 106 13.03 4.61 -23.78
C HIS A 106 11.78 5.51 -23.67
N CYS A 107 11.68 6.33 -22.63
CA CYS A 107 10.59 7.29 -22.45
C CYS A 107 11.05 8.69 -22.86
N ALA A 108 10.13 9.51 -23.37
CA ALA A 108 10.44 10.89 -23.71
C ALA A 108 10.77 11.70 -22.44
N PRO A 109 11.83 12.53 -22.43
CA PRO A 109 12.22 13.28 -21.24
C PRO A 109 11.14 14.16 -20.64
N GLU A 110 10.27 14.74 -21.47
CA GLU A 110 9.12 15.53 -21.06
C GLU A 110 8.05 14.71 -20.33
N ASP A 111 7.93 13.41 -20.62
CA ASP A 111 7.02 12.49 -19.95
C ASP A 111 7.57 11.95 -18.62
N LEU A 112 8.87 12.13 -18.40
CA LEU A 112 9.54 11.79 -17.15
C LEU A 112 9.58 12.97 -16.17
N ASP A 113 9.38 14.20 -16.64
CA ASP A 113 9.41 15.39 -15.79
C ASP A 113 8.28 15.33 -14.74
N PRO A 114 8.61 15.32 -13.44
CA PRO A 114 7.62 15.27 -12.37
C PRO A 114 6.61 16.42 -12.39
N ASP A 115 6.97 17.59 -12.90
CA ASP A 115 6.08 18.73 -12.95
C ASP A 115 5.11 18.65 -14.16
N ASN A 116 5.44 17.88 -15.21
CA ASN A 116 4.53 17.51 -16.29
C ASN A 116 3.66 16.30 -15.93
N ARG A 117 4.21 15.32 -15.21
CA ARG A 117 3.49 14.11 -14.79
C ARG A 117 2.42 14.41 -13.74
N TYR A 118 2.71 15.31 -12.81
CA TYR A 118 1.81 15.62 -11.69
C TYR A 118 0.41 16.07 -12.15
N PRO A 119 0.23 17.08 -13.02
CA PRO A 119 -1.10 17.48 -13.49
C PRO A 119 -1.83 16.36 -14.27
N ARG A 120 -1.12 15.56 -15.08
CA ARG A 120 -1.73 14.43 -15.80
C ARG A 120 -2.20 13.32 -14.86
N MET A 121 -1.45 13.05 -13.78
CA MET A 121 -1.87 12.14 -12.73
C MET A 121 -3.15 12.66 -12.04
N LEU A 122 -3.23 13.96 -11.72
CA LEU A 122 -4.42 14.55 -11.13
C LEU A 122 -5.63 14.45 -12.06
N GLU A 123 -5.45 14.66 -13.36
CA GLU A 123 -6.50 14.52 -14.37
C GLU A 123 -7.10 13.10 -14.37
N LYS A 124 -6.24 12.08 -14.26
CA LYS A 124 -6.71 10.67 -14.11
C LYS A 124 -7.50 10.44 -12.82
N LEU A 125 -7.09 11.07 -11.73
CA LEU A 125 -7.77 10.92 -10.43
C LEU A 125 -9.11 11.67 -10.38
N GLU A 126 -9.29 12.73 -11.17
CA GLU A 126 -10.45 13.63 -11.07
C GLU A 126 -11.79 12.91 -11.27
N ALA A 127 -11.88 11.98 -12.23
CA ALA A 127 -13.08 11.20 -12.48
C ALA A 127 -13.44 10.29 -11.29
N GLU A 128 -12.46 9.68 -10.67
CA GLU A 128 -12.65 8.80 -9.51
C GLU A 128 -12.94 9.60 -8.23
N VAL A 129 -12.36 10.79 -8.09
CA VAL A 129 -12.70 11.76 -7.04
C VAL A 129 -14.15 12.21 -7.18
N ALA A 130 -14.59 12.56 -8.39
CA ALA A 130 -15.98 12.95 -8.65
C ALA A 130 -16.97 11.78 -8.41
N ALA A 131 -16.52 10.53 -8.56
CA ALA A 131 -17.30 9.34 -8.25
C ALA A 131 -17.33 9.00 -6.74
N GLY A 132 -16.69 9.77 -5.89
CA GLY A 132 -16.63 9.53 -4.44
C GLY A 132 -15.81 8.27 -4.07
N ALA A 133 -14.79 7.95 -4.84
CA ALA A 133 -13.97 6.75 -4.63
C ALA A 133 -13.06 6.86 -3.40
N VAL A 134 -12.83 5.74 -2.72
CA VAL A 134 -11.74 5.58 -1.75
C VAL A 134 -10.46 5.25 -2.54
N ILE A 135 -9.43 6.09 -2.45
CA ILE A 135 -8.26 6.04 -3.33
C ILE A 135 -7.00 5.71 -2.54
N GLY A 136 -6.38 4.56 -2.83
CA GLY A 136 -5.07 4.16 -2.34
C GLY A 136 -3.98 4.48 -3.36
N LEU A 137 -2.98 5.24 -2.94
CA LEU A 137 -1.83 5.60 -3.78
C LEU A 137 -0.57 4.95 -3.24
N GLN A 138 0.33 4.53 -4.15
CA GLN A 138 1.65 4.02 -3.84
C GLN A 138 2.70 4.92 -4.49
N GLU A 139 3.91 4.91 -3.96
CA GLU A 139 5.05 5.74 -4.37
C GLU A 139 4.81 7.25 -4.26
N VAL A 140 3.91 7.68 -3.39
CA VAL A 140 3.70 9.10 -3.13
C VAL A 140 4.97 9.71 -2.54
N SER A 141 5.67 10.53 -3.32
CA SER A 141 6.87 11.24 -2.86
C SER A 141 6.52 12.36 -1.87
N GLN A 142 7.47 12.74 -1.01
CA GLN A 142 7.28 13.85 -0.09
C GLN A 142 6.93 15.16 -0.82
N LYS A 143 7.52 15.40 -2.01
CA LYS A 143 7.20 16.56 -2.86
C LYS A 143 5.72 16.59 -3.24
N TRP A 144 5.13 15.42 -3.54
CA TRP A 144 3.74 15.32 -3.97
C TRP A 144 2.75 15.17 -2.82
N ALA A 145 3.17 14.62 -1.67
CA ALA A 145 2.28 14.41 -0.53
C ALA A 145 1.58 15.70 -0.08
N GLY A 146 2.30 16.81 0.01
CA GLY A 146 1.71 18.11 0.38
C GLY A 146 0.77 18.65 -0.70
N LYS A 147 1.14 18.54 -1.98
CA LYS A 147 0.29 18.97 -3.11
C LYS A 147 -0.99 18.12 -3.20
N LEU A 148 -0.89 16.80 -3.02
CA LEU A 148 -2.03 15.88 -2.99
C LEU A 148 -2.95 16.18 -1.80
N HIS A 149 -2.39 16.54 -0.64
CA HIS A 149 -3.21 16.94 0.50
C HIS A 149 -4.11 18.13 0.16
N VAL A 150 -3.57 19.16 -0.48
CA VAL A 150 -4.36 20.31 -0.94
C VAL A 150 -5.40 19.88 -1.96
N PHE A 151 -5.01 19.13 -3.01
CA PHE A 151 -5.91 18.63 -4.05
C PHE A 151 -7.12 17.88 -3.49
N PHE A 152 -6.89 16.96 -2.56
CA PHE A 152 -7.93 16.16 -1.94
C PHE A 152 -8.77 16.96 -0.93
N ALA A 153 -8.14 17.84 -0.15
CA ALA A 153 -8.86 18.68 0.82
C ALA A 153 -9.84 19.64 0.14
N GLU A 154 -9.47 20.25 -0.99
CA GLU A 154 -10.34 21.12 -1.80
C GLU A 154 -11.57 20.38 -2.34
N ARG A 155 -11.50 19.03 -2.42
CA ARG A 155 -12.57 18.15 -2.90
C ARG A 155 -13.32 17.41 -1.79
N GLY A 156 -13.12 17.83 -0.54
CA GLY A 156 -13.81 17.24 0.62
C GLY A 156 -13.28 15.88 1.04
N TYR A 157 -12.04 15.53 0.67
CA TYR A 157 -11.39 14.29 1.05
C TYR A 157 -10.47 14.45 2.26
N HIS A 158 -10.39 13.41 3.06
CA HIS A 158 -9.34 13.23 4.05
C HIS A 158 -8.21 12.39 3.48
N LEU A 159 -7.01 12.96 3.39
CA LEU A 159 -5.82 12.25 2.93
C LEU A 159 -4.93 11.88 4.12
N VAL A 160 -4.64 10.59 4.25
CA VAL A 160 -3.66 10.05 5.21
C VAL A 160 -2.44 9.55 4.43
N CYS A 161 -1.23 10.00 4.81
CA CYS A 161 0.03 9.60 4.19
C CYS A 161 0.93 8.89 5.19
N SER A 162 1.69 7.90 4.71
CA SER A 162 2.78 7.25 5.45
C SER A 162 4.02 7.14 4.57
N LEU A 163 4.99 8.02 4.82
CA LEU A 163 6.25 8.07 4.07
C LEU A 163 7.29 7.22 4.79
N TYR A 164 7.87 6.25 4.09
CA TYR A 164 8.86 5.30 4.64
C TYR A 164 10.14 5.22 3.79
N GLY A 165 10.17 5.90 2.66
CA GLY A 165 11.28 5.89 1.72
C GLY A 165 12.53 6.59 2.22
N LYS A 166 13.49 6.75 1.32
CA LYS A 166 14.79 7.39 1.55
C LYS A 166 14.98 8.56 0.58
N PRO A 167 16.02 9.40 0.73
CA PRO A 167 16.26 10.54 -0.16
C PRO A 167 16.23 10.18 -1.64
N PHE A 168 16.86 9.06 -2.05
CA PHE A 168 16.96 8.67 -3.45
C PHE A 168 15.62 8.40 -4.13
N ASN A 169 14.61 7.99 -3.38
CA ASN A 169 13.25 7.76 -3.90
C ASN A 169 12.25 8.83 -3.44
N GLY A 170 12.73 10.02 -3.10
CA GLY A 170 11.90 11.16 -2.70
C GLY A 170 11.15 10.95 -1.39
N TYR A 171 11.66 10.11 -0.48
CA TYR A 171 10.97 9.71 0.76
C TYR A 171 9.58 9.14 0.50
N MET A 172 9.41 8.41 -0.60
CA MET A 172 8.11 7.89 -1.03
C MET A 172 7.41 7.04 0.04
N GLY A 173 6.12 6.92 -0.10
CA GLY A 173 5.29 6.10 0.76
C GLY A 173 3.95 5.78 0.14
N ILE A 174 2.98 5.51 0.99
CA ILE A 174 1.60 5.24 0.59
C ILE A 174 0.68 6.33 1.10
N ALA A 175 -0.45 6.53 0.41
CA ALA A 175 -1.50 7.43 0.86
C ALA A 175 -2.88 6.80 0.66
N LEU A 176 -3.83 7.18 1.50
CA LEU A 176 -5.24 6.79 1.41
C LEU A 176 -6.09 8.05 1.48
N ALA A 177 -6.86 8.31 0.43
CA ALA A 177 -7.82 9.40 0.35
C ALA A 177 -9.25 8.87 0.50
N VAL A 178 -10.01 9.46 1.41
CA VAL A 178 -11.39 9.06 1.76
C VAL A 178 -12.32 10.25 1.61
N PRO A 179 -13.41 10.15 0.81
CA PRO A 179 -14.40 11.23 0.67
C PRO A 179 -15.23 11.37 1.95
N LEU A 180 -15.08 12.52 2.61
CA LEU A 180 -15.75 12.79 3.89
C LEU A 180 -17.26 13.01 3.76
N GLU A 181 -17.76 13.30 2.59
CA GLU A 181 -19.21 13.37 2.36
C GLU A 181 -19.87 12.01 2.43
N VAL A 182 -19.20 10.98 1.93
CA VAL A 182 -19.70 9.59 1.83
C VAL A 182 -19.43 8.80 3.10
N TYR A 183 -18.23 8.94 3.67
CA TYR A 183 -17.77 8.10 4.77
C TYR A 183 -17.42 8.86 6.03
N GLU A 184 -17.70 8.24 7.16
CA GLU A 184 -17.05 8.49 8.43
C GLU A 184 -15.83 7.55 8.55
N VAL A 185 -14.67 8.11 8.87
CA VAL A 185 -13.47 7.33 9.16
C VAL A 185 -13.47 7.00 10.65
N THR A 186 -13.86 5.79 11.01
CA THR A 186 -14.01 5.39 12.42
C THR A 186 -12.70 4.92 13.04
N LYS A 187 -11.76 4.44 12.22
CA LYS A 187 -10.44 3.99 12.66
C LYS A 187 -9.41 4.13 11.56
N VAL A 188 -8.19 4.52 11.92
CA VAL A 188 -7.01 4.44 11.05
C VAL A 188 -5.89 3.76 11.82
N ASP A 189 -5.17 2.86 11.16
CA ASP A 189 -3.94 2.27 11.67
C ASP A 189 -2.87 2.31 10.58
N ILE A 190 -1.65 2.65 10.97
CA ILE A 190 -0.48 2.64 10.10
C ILE A 190 0.60 1.85 10.81
N SER A 191 1.03 0.77 10.19
CA SER A 191 2.05 -0.11 10.75
C SER A 191 3.15 -0.37 9.73
N ARG A 192 4.38 -0.53 10.20
CA ARG A 192 5.41 -1.14 9.37
C ARG A 192 5.03 -2.60 9.15
N CYS A 193 4.92 -3.04 7.89
CA CYS A 193 4.37 -4.35 7.56
C CYS A 193 5.13 -5.49 8.26
N SER A 194 6.46 -5.42 8.30
CA SER A 194 7.31 -6.42 8.97
C SER A 194 7.17 -6.48 10.49
N ASP A 195 6.49 -5.52 11.12
CA ASP A 195 6.25 -5.51 12.57
C ASP A 195 4.82 -5.98 12.95
N THR A 196 3.96 -6.23 11.95
CA THR A 196 2.56 -6.64 12.17
C THR A 196 2.41 -8.04 12.74
N LYS A 197 3.44 -8.88 12.58
CA LYS A 197 3.55 -10.24 13.17
C LYS A 197 5.01 -10.52 13.51
N LYS A 198 5.25 -11.20 14.63
CA LYS A 198 6.60 -11.60 15.01
C LYS A 198 7.19 -12.55 13.97
N LEU A 199 8.30 -12.14 13.35
CA LEU A 199 9.05 -12.97 12.42
C LEU A 199 10.05 -13.88 13.14
N PRO A 200 10.25 -15.12 12.65
CA PRO A 200 11.26 -16.04 13.14
C PRO A 200 12.65 -15.39 13.22
N ARG A 201 13.42 -15.76 14.22
CA ARG A 201 14.79 -15.26 14.41
C ARG A 201 15.78 -16.38 14.24
N GLU A 202 16.78 -16.14 13.46
CA GLU A 202 17.92 -17.06 13.37
C GLU A 202 18.69 -17.09 14.69
N PRO A 203 19.22 -18.28 15.05
CA PRO A 203 20.11 -18.39 16.18
C PRO A 203 21.29 -17.41 15.99
N LYS A 204 21.66 -16.72 17.05
CA LYS A 204 22.84 -15.84 17.00
C LYS A 204 24.05 -16.71 16.67
N PRO A 205 24.87 -16.36 15.68
CA PRO A 205 26.07 -17.13 15.39
C PRO A 205 26.96 -17.18 16.61
N GLY A 206 27.37 -18.38 17.01
CA GLY A 206 28.31 -18.57 18.13
C GLY A 206 29.61 -17.79 17.87
N GLY A 207 30.34 -17.45 18.92
CA GLY A 207 31.50 -16.55 18.86
C GLY A 207 32.51 -16.90 17.75
N LEU A 208 32.75 -18.20 17.52
CA LEU A 208 33.66 -18.68 16.47
C LEU A 208 33.12 -18.39 15.06
N LYS A 209 31.83 -18.66 14.79
CA LYS A 209 31.19 -18.33 13.50
C LYS A 209 31.16 -16.82 13.25
N LYS A 210 30.95 -16.00 14.27
CA LYS A 210 30.97 -14.55 14.18
C LYS A 210 32.38 -14.04 13.87
N PHE A 211 33.41 -14.63 14.47
CA PHE A 211 34.81 -14.28 14.19
C PHE A 211 35.18 -14.62 12.73
N PHE A 212 34.87 -15.82 12.26
CA PHE A 212 35.14 -16.22 10.87
C PHE A 212 34.35 -15.41 9.86
N SER A 213 33.08 -15.13 10.09
CA SER A 213 32.28 -14.29 9.18
C SER A 213 32.81 -12.84 9.11
N GLY A 214 33.25 -12.28 10.24
CA GLY A 214 33.90 -10.96 10.26
C GLY A 214 35.28 -10.94 9.56
N LEU A 215 36.04 -12.04 9.64
CA LEU A 215 37.30 -12.19 8.92
C LEU A 215 37.09 -12.31 7.41
N VAL A 216 36.09 -13.09 6.99
CA VAL A 216 35.69 -13.24 5.57
C VAL A 216 35.22 -11.87 5.02
N GLU A 217 34.41 -11.12 5.76
CA GLU A 217 33.96 -9.79 5.38
C GLU A 217 35.14 -8.83 5.19
N LYS A 218 36.12 -8.86 6.12
CA LYS A 218 37.34 -8.04 6.02
C LYS A 218 38.22 -8.41 4.83
N ILE A 219 38.33 -9.70 4.51
CA ILE A 219 39.20 -10.19 3.41
C ILE A 219 38.54 -10.03 2.04
N THR A 220 37.25 -10.31 1.93
CA THR A 220 36.52 -10.36 0.66
C THR A 220 35.71 -9.10 0.37
N GLY A 221 35.50 -8.23 1.35
CA GLY A 221 34.58 -7.09 1.28
C GLY A 221 33.10 -7.50 1.16
N LYS A 222 32.79 -8.81 1.19
CA LYS A 222 31.43 -9.32 1.01
C LYS A 222 30.83 -9.75 2.34
N ARG A 223 29.67 -9.20 2.66
CA ARG A 223 28.86 -9.65 3.78
C ARG A 223 28.25 -11.01 3.46
N PRO A 224 28.07 -11.89 4.47
CA PRO A 224 27.34 -13.12 4.26
C PRO A 224 25.93 -12.84 3.75
N PRO A 225 25.35 -13.69 2.88
CA PRO A 225 24.00 -13.50 2.40
C PRO A 225 23.01 -13.46 3.57
N GLN A 226 22.10 -12.51 3.52
CA GLN A 226 21.02 -12.40 4.50
C GLN A 226 19.94 -13.42 4.15
N SER A 227 19.32 -14.03 5.16
CA SER A 227 18.17 -14.89 4.94
C SER A 227 16.92 -14.08 4.59
N ASP A 228 15.89 -14.76 4.04
CA ASP A 228 14.61 -14.15 3.73
C ASP A 228 13.98 -13.49 4.97
N TRP A 229 14.14 -14.08 6.16
CA TRP A 229 13.66 -13.51 7.42
C TRP A 229 14.36 -12.22 7.81
N GLN A 230 15.66 -12.14 7.59
CA GLN A 230 16.43 -10.90 7.82
C GLN A 230 16.06 -9.83 6.79
N LEU A 231 15.98 -10.23 5.52
CA LEU A 231 15.60 -9.33 4.43
C LEU A 231 14.19 -8.79 4.64
N ALA A 232 13.21 -9.65 4.94
CA ALA A 232 11.83 -9.25 5.20
C ALA A 232 11.72 -8.30 6.40
N ARG A 233 12.42 -8.63 7.51
CA ARG A 233 12.45 -7.79 8.72
C ARG A 233 13.03 -6.41 8.46
N ASN A 234 13.96 -6.27 7.52
CA ASN A 234 14.65 -5.02 7.22
C ASN A 234 13.88 -4.12 6.24
N ARG A 235 12.71 -4.54 5.74
CA ARG A 235 11.86 -3.69 4.89
C ARG A 235 11.14 -2.64 5.72
N PHE A 236 11.10 -1.40 5.22
CA PHE A 236 10.45 -0.28 5.91
C PHE A 236 9.05 0.01 5.39
N ASN A 237 8.60 -0.73 4.36
CA ASN A 237 7.29 -0.57 3.76
C ASN A 237 6.18 -0.60 4.83
N THR A 238 5.35 0.42 4.84
CA THR A 238 4.20 0.52 5.73
C THR A 238 2.96 0.00 5.04
N ILE A 239 2.04 -0.54 5.84
CA ILE A 239 0.67 -0.85 5.43
C ILE A 239 -0.27 0.06 6.21
N MET A 240 -1.30 0.54 5.55
CA MET A 240 -2.31 1.42 6.13
C MET A 240 -3.67 0.73 6.08
N HIS A 241 -4.44 0.86 7.13
CA HIS A 241 -5.82 0.40 7.20
C HIS A 241 -6.73 1.51 7.69
N ALA A 242 -7.91 1.65 7.06
CA ALA A 242 -9.00 2.48 7.56
C ALA A 242 -10.28 1.64 7.69
N THR A 243 -11.01 1.82 8.79
CA THR A 243 -12.39 1.37 8.90
C THR A 243 -13.29 2.53 8.52
N LEU A 244 -14.14 2.30 7.53
CA LEU A 244 -15.03 3.28 6.93
C LEU A 244 -16.47 2.90 7.20
N LYS A 245 -17.27 3.88 7.60
CA LYS A 245 -18.71 3.74 7.78
C LYS A 245 -19.42 4.61 6.76
N CYS A 246 -20.20 3.99 5.88
CA CYS A 246 -21.07 4.74 4.97
C CYS A 246 -22.10 5.53 5.77
N LYS A 247 -22.13 6.85 5.60
CA LYS A 247 -23.02 7.74 6.37
C LYS A 247 -24.49 7.49 6.07
N GLU A 248 -24.84 7.18 4.83
CA GLU A 248 -26.20 6.95 4.39
C GLU A 248 -26.70 5.55 4.81
N ALA A 249 -25.94 4.51 4.47
CA ALA A 249 -26.36 3.12 4.70
C ALA A 249 -26.00 2.58 6.09
N GLY A 250 -25.11 3.26 6.83
CA GLY A 250 -24.59 2.80 8.13
C GLY A 250 -23.67 1.57 8.05
N VAL A 251 -23.37 1.09 6.85
CA VAL A 251 -22.53 -0.09 6.60
C VAL A 251 -21.07 0.25 6.88
N GLU A 252 -20.38 -0.66 7.56
CA GLU A 252 -18.96 -0.55 7.86
C GLU A 252 -18.13 -1.58 7.08
N PHE A 253 -16.94 -1.19 6.62
CA PHE A 253 -15.97 -2.08 5.99
C PHE A 253 -14.54 -1.59 6.21
N GLY A 254 -13.57 -2.51 6.07
CA GLY A 254 -12.15 -2.21 6.18
C GLY A 254 -11.49 -2.07 4.82
N VAL A 255 -10.65 -1.03 4.66
CA VAL A 255 -9.78 -0.84 3.47
C VAL A 255 -8.34 -0.77 3.91
N ALA A 256 -7.49 -1.62 3.34
CA ALA A 256 -6.05 -1.57 3.53
C ALA A 256 -5.35 -1.22 2.21
N ASN A 257 -4.32 -0.34 2.30
CA ASN A 257 -3.46 0.04 1.19
C ASN A 257 -2.02 -0.38 1.49
N TYR A 258 -1.36 -1.01 0.53
CA TYR A 258 -0.01 -1.52 0.68
C TYR A 258 0.82 -1.32 -0.60
N HIS A 259 2.11 -1.05 -0.42
CA HIS A 259 3.12 -1.16 -1.47
C HIS A 259 4.17 -2.17 -1.03
N MET A 260 4.20 -3.33 -1.66
CA MET A 260 5.11 -4.42 -1.32
C MET A 260 6.55 -4.11 -1.76
N PRO A 261 7.58 -4.52 -0.99
CA PRO A 261 8.96 -4.36 -1.45
C PRO A 261 9.20 -5.15 -2.74
N CYS A 262 9.78 -4.51 -3.75
CA CYS A 262 10.20 -5.19 -4.98
C CYS A 262 11.41 -6.09 -4.70
N MET A 263 11.14 -7.35 -4.35
CA MET A 263 12.14 -8.37 -3.99
C MET A 263 11.98 -9.67 -4.81
N PHE A 264 11.61 -9.56 -6.08
CA PHE A 264 11.32 -10.70 -6.98
C PHE A 264 12.42 -11.76 -7.04
N ARG A 265 13.69 -11.40 -6.77
CA ARG A 265 14.81 -12.34 -6.68
C ARG A 265 14.86 -13.14 -5.36
N ASN A 266 13.98 -12.83 -4.42
CA ASN A 266 13.85 -13.48 -3.12
C ASN A 266 12.37 -13.85 -2.88
N PRO A 267 11.84 -14.91 -3.56
CA PRO A 267 10.43 -15.27 -3.48
C PRO A 267 9.93 -15.49 -2.05
N GLY A 268 10.77 -16.06 -1.17
CA GLY A 268 10.43 -16.21 0.24
C GLY A 268 10.17 -14.89 0.97
N VAL A 269 10.90 -13.81 0.63
CA VAL A 269 10.63 -12.46 1.17
C VAL A 269 9.27 -11.95 0.70
N MET A 270 8.96 -12.14 -0.58
CA MET A 270 7.67 -11.75 -1.16
C MET A 270 6.52 -12.50 -0.49
N THR A 271 6.66 -13.80 -0.30
CA THR A 271 5.67 -14.64 0.41
C THR A 271 5.47 -14.22 1.87
N ILE A 272 6.55 -13.89 2.59
CA ILE A 272 6.46 -13.36 3.96
C ILE A 272 5.63 -12.08 3.97
N HIS A 273 5.93 -11.13 3.07
CA HIS A 273 5.21 -9.87 3.02
C HIS A 273 3.77 -10.01 2.55
N SER A 274 3.46 -10.97 1.65
CA SER A 274 2.09 -11.32 1.26
C SER A 274 1.26 -11.79 2.46
N GLN A 275 1.83 -12.72 3.25
CA GLN A 275 1.19 -13.21 4.46
C GLN A 275 0.97 -12.10 5.49
N LEU A 276 1.98 -11.25 5.70
CA LEU A 276 1.88 -10.15 6.66
C LEU A 276 0.80 -9.15 6.26
N ALA A 277 0.76 -8.75 4.98
CA ALA A 277 -0.19 -7.76 4.49
C ALA A 277 -1.63 -8.28 4.52
N ALA A 278 -1.87 -9.50 4.01
CA ALA A 278 -3.21 -10.10 4.00
C ALA A 278 -3.72 -10.40 5.41
N ALA A 279 -2.88 -11.01 6.27
CA ALA A 279 -3.25 -11.28 7.65
C ALA A 279 -3.49 -10.00 8.47
N TYR A 280 -2.74 -8.92 8.18
CA TYR A 280 -2.97 -7.62 8.80
C TYR A 280 -4.32 -7.05 8.37
N ALA A 281 -4.63 -7.02 7.06
CA ALA A 281 -5.89 -6.52 6.56
C ALA A 281 -7.09 -7.27 7.16
N GLN A 282 -7.02 -8.62 7.22
CA GLN A 282 -8.03 -9.48 7.84
C GLN A 282 -8.22 -9.19 9.32
N ARG A 283 -7.11 -9.09 10.08
CA ARG A 283 -7.15 -8.81 11.52
C ARG A 283 -7.72 -7.44 11.83
N MET A 284 -7.36 -6.42 11.02
CA MET A 284 -7.82 -5.05 11.24
C MET A 284 -9.29 -4.88 10.89
N ALA A 285 -9.78 -5.55 9.86
CA ALA A 285 -11.20 -5.58 9.50
C ALA A 285 -12.02 -6.41 10.51
N GLY A 286 -11.41 -7.43 11.13
CA GLY A 286 -12.15 -8.35 11.99
C GLY A 286 -13.26 -9.07 11.21
N ASP A 287 -14.49 -8.90 11.67
CA ASP A 287 -15.68 -9.48 11.02
C ASP A 287 -16.29 -8.60 9.93
N LEU A 288 -15.72 -7.43 9.66
CA LEU A 288 -16.22 -6.53 8.62
C LEU A 288 -15.78 -7.00 7.22
N PRO A 289 -16.51 -6.64 6.16
CA PRO A 289 -16.03 -6.78 4.79
C PRO A 289 -14.66 -6.12 4.65
N ALA A 290 -13.69 -6.82 4.01
CA ALA A 290 -12.32 -6.37 3.90
C ALA A 290 -11.90 -6.17 2.44
N VAL A 291 -11.20 -5.07 2.19
CA VAL A 291 -10.51 -4.74 0.93
C VAL A 291 -9.03 -4.57 1.24
N LEU A 292 -8.17 -5.19 0.45
CA LEU A 292 -6.72 -5.01 0.47
C LEU A 292 -6.28 -4.66 -0.95
N MET A 293 -5.74 -3.46 -1.13
CA MET A 293 -5.36 -2.97 -2.45
C MET A 293 -3.93 -2.41 -2.45
N GLY A 294 -3.33 -2.31 -3.62
CA GLY A 294 -2.00 -1.75 -3.78
C GLY A 294 -1.19 -2.35 -4.91
N ASP A 295 0.08 -1.95 -4.96
CA ASP A 295 1.12 -2.57 -5.75
C ASP A 295 1.78 -3.68 -4.90
N PHE A 296 1.59 -4.92 -5.34
CA PHE A 296 2.12 -6.10 -4.65
C PHE A 296 3.45 -6.57 -5.22
N ASN A 297 3.90 -6.01 -6.35
CA ASN A 297 5.11 -6.47 -7.01
C ASN A 297 5.13 -8.01 -7.24
N LEU A 298 3.94 -8.62 -7.39
CA LEU A 298 3.69 -10.04 -7.61
C LEU A 298 2.96 -10.23 -8.93
N LYS A 299 3.36 -11.24 -9.68
CA LYS A 299 2.60 -11.67 -10.85
C LYS A 299 1.56 -12.72 -10.49
N PRO A 300 0.49 -12.87 -11.28
CA PRO A 300 -0.39 -14.03 -11.17
C PRO A 300 0.40 -15.34 -11.25
N GLY A 301 0.21 -16.23 -10.26
CA GLY A 301 0.96 -17.50 -10.14
C GLY A 301 2.26 -17.41 -9.33
N ASP A 302 2.72 -16.24 -8.94
CA ASP A 302 3.80 -16.15 -7.94
C ASP A 302 3.29 -16.67 -6.57
N GLY A 303 4.16 -17.34 -5.80
CA GLY A 303 3.76 -17.96 -4.53
C GLY A 303 3.12 -16.98 -3.52
N GLY A 304 3.47 -15.70 -3.56
CA GLY A 304 2.82 -14.66 -2.74
C GLY A 304 1.40 -14.34 -3.20
N TYR A 305 1.14 -14.33 -4.51
CA TYR A 305 -0.19 -14.19 -5.09
C TYR A 305 -1.06 -15.42 -4.77
N ASP A 306 -0.51 -16.62 -4.96
CA ASP A 306 -1.21 -17.87 -4.65
C ASP A 306 -1.59 -17.94 -3.17
N LEU A 307 -0.66 -17.57 -2.26
CA LEU A 307 -0.94 -17.49 -0.83
C LEU A 307 -2.15 -16.60 -0.53
N ILE A 308 -2.22 -15.40 -1.10
CA ILE A 308 -3.34 -14.47 -0.86
C ILE A 308 -4.65 -15.06 -1.39
N THR A 309 -4.62 -15.69 -2.57
CA THR A 309 -5.84 -16.13 -3.28
C THR A 309 -6.32 -17.52 -2.88
N THR A 310 -5.46 -18.36 -2.34
CA THR A 310 -5.83 -19.71 -1.84
C THR A 310 -5.90 -19.78 -0.32
N GLY A 311 -5.32 -18.81 0.38
CA GLY A 311 -5.28 -18.75 1.84
C GLY A 311 -4.06 -19.39 2.48
N ASP A 312 -3.27 -20.13 1.73
CA ASP A 312 -1.99 -20.74 2.15
C ASP A 312 -1.19 -21.20 0.91
N ILE A 313 0.07 -21.57 1.11
CA ILE A 313 0.86 -22.28 0.10
C ILE A 313 1.39 -23.60 0.67
N PRO A 314 1.53 -24.64 -0.17
CA PRO A 314 2.00 -25.95 0.28
C PRO A 314 3.38 -25.87 0.95
N SER A 315 3.57 -26.65 2.00
CA SER A 315 4.90 -26.87 2.58
C SER A 315 5.80 -27.51 1.52
N GLY A 316 6.97 -26.88 1.28
CA GLY A 316 7.90 -27.30 0.23
C GLY A 316 7.72 -26.59 -1.12
N HIS A 317 6.75 -25.68 -1.26
CA HIS A 317 6.71 -24.75 -2.38
C HIS A 317 8.00 -23.92 -2.43
N GLU A 318 8.56 -23.67 -3.62
CA GLU A 318 9.86 -22.97 -3.76
C GLU A 318 9.88 -21.56 -3.13
N ALA A 319 8.73 -20.87 -3.14
CA ALA A 319 8.56 -19.58 -2.51
C ALA A 319 8.18 -19.67 -1.02
N ALA A 320 8.00 -20.86 -0.45
CA ALA A 320 7.66 -20.99 0.96
C ALA A 320 8.89 -20.68 1.84
N PRO A 321 8.80 -19.71 2.77
CA PRO A 321 9.91 -19.39 3.64
C PRO A 321 10.15 -20.53 4.63
N VAL A 322 11.39 -21.01 4.69
CA VAL A 322 11.78 -22.06 5.65
C VAL A 322 12.09 -21.42 7.01
N ALA A 323 11.35 -21.80 8.04
CA ALA A 323 11.62 -21.30 9.39
C ALA A 323 12.99 -21.82 9.89
N PRO A 324 13.77 -20.98 10.61
CA PRO A 324 15.00 -21.43 11.25
C PRO A 324 14.74 -22.53 12.27
N GLU A 325 15.75 -23.33 12.56
CA GLU A 325 15.67 -24.41 13.53
C GLU A 325 15.15 -23.92 14.89
N GLY A 326 14.15 -24.61 15.43
CA GLY A 326 13.48 -24.27 16.68
C GLY A 326 12.42 -23.16 16.59
N GLU A 327 12.27 -22.52 15.45
CA GLU A 327 11.24 -21.52 15.20
C GLU A 327 10.09 -22.10 14.36
N LYS A 328 8.90 -21.54 14.53
CA LYS A 328 7.70 -21.90 13.75
C LYS A 328 7.14 -20.68 13.04
N TRP A 329 6.67 -20.87 11.83
CA TRP A 329 5.97 -19.89 11.05
C TRP A 329 4.85 -20.56 10.26
N SER A 330 3.69 -19.93 10.21
CA SER A 330 2.57 -20.35 9.37
C SER A 330 2.31 -19.29 8.31
N THR A 331 2.21 -19.72 7.07
CA THR A 331 1.77 -18.93 5.93
C THR A 331 0.25 -18.78 5.89
N ALA A 332 -0.49 -19.67 6.54
CA ALA A 332 -1.95 -19.70 6.53
C ALA A 332 -2.58 -18.35 6.93
N LEU A 333 -3.56 -17.94 6.14
CA LEU A 333 -4.45 -16.81 6.37
C LEU A 333 -5.74 -17.28 7.06
N SER A 334 -6.50 -16.36 7.63
CA SER A 334 -7.81 -16.67 8.20
C SER A 334 -8.80 -17.14 7.13
N TYR A 335 -8.69 -16.60 5.92
CA TYR A 335 -9.47 -16.96 4.74
C TYR A 335 -8.74 -16.52 3.47
N PRO A 336 -8.97 -17.15 2.30
CA PRO A 336 -8.47 -16.68 1.02
C PRO A 336 -9.15 -15.37 0.64
N MET A 337 -8.41 -14.45 0.00
CA MET A 337 -8.96 -13.25 -0.60
C MET A 337 -9.08 -13.45 -2.12
N ARG A 338 -9.98 -12.70 -2.76
CA ARG A 338 -10.27 -12.83 -4.19
C ARG A 338 -9.87 -11.54 -4.90
N SER A 339 -9.16 -11.63 -6.02
CA SER A 339 -8.94 -10.47 -6.88
C SER A 339 -10.25 -10.00 -7.52
N ALA A 340 -10.54 -8.71 -7.40
CA ALA A 340 -11.75 -8.12 -7.96
C ALA A 340 -11.81 -8.30 -9.49
N TYR A 341 -10.69 -8.11 -10.18
CA TYR A 341 -10.61 -8.27 -11.63
C TYR A 341 -10.85 -9.71 -12.05
N LYS A 342 -10.19 -10.68 -11.38
CA LYS A 342 -10.40 -12.10 -11.68
C LYS A 342 -11.83 -12.56 -11.38
N VAL A 343 -12.45 -12.05 -10.32
CA VAL A 343 -13.86 -12.34 -10.01
C VAL A 343 -14.78 -11.82 -11.10
N LYS A 344 -14.54 -10.62 -11.58
CA LYS A 344 -15.44 -9.95 -12.55
C LYS A 344 -15.23 -10.44 -13.98
N ASN A 345 -13.97 -10.59 -14.39
CA ASN A 345 -13.58 -10.84 -15.79
C ASN A 345 -13.23 -12.33 -16.05
N GLY A 346 -13.09 -13.16 -15.00
CA GLY A 346 -12.63 -14.55 -15.10
C GLY A 346 -11.09 -14.67 -15.15
N SER A 347 -10.38 -13.59 -15.39
CA SER A 347 -8.91 -13.52 -15.44
C SER A 347 -8.40 -12.25 -14.78
N GLU A 348 -7.13 -12.25 -14.41
CA GLU A 348 -6.44 -11.01 -14.06
C GLU A 348 -6.27 -10.12 -15.30
N PRO A 349 -6.00 -8.80 -15.12
CA PRO A 349 -5.63 -7.92 -16.22
C PRO A 349 -4.45 -8.48 -17.02
N ASP A 350 -4.35 -8.12 -18.30
CA ASP A 350 -3.20 -8.47 -19.12
C ASP A 350 -1.91 -7.87 -18.59
N PHE A 351 -1.99 -6.64 -18.09
CA PHE A 351 -0.91 -5.95 -17.38
C PHE A 351 -1.45 -4.81 -16.52
N THR A 352 -0.66 -4.39 -15.53
CA THR A 352 -0.87 -3.16 -14.75
C THR A 352 0.40 -2.32 -14.68
N ASN A 353 1.56 -2.90 -15.01
CA ASN A 353 2.84 -2.20 -15.15
C ASN A 353 3.43 -2.45 -16.53
N PHE A 354 3.95 -1.38 -17.16
CA PHE A 354 4.67 -1.45 -18.43
C PHE A 354 5.91 -0.56 -18.35
N ALA A 355 7.03 -1.13 -17.97
CA ALA A 355 8.29 -0.44 -17.80
C ALA A 355 9.41 -1.00 -18.67
N GLN A 356 10.39 -0.16 -19.01
CA GLN A 356 11.66 -0.59 -19.56
C GLN A 356 12.78 0.23 -18.94
N ILE A 357 13.69 -0.45 -18.26
CA ILE A 357 14.79 0.18 -17.56
C ILE A 357 16.07 0.00 -18.36
N LYS A 358 16.66 1.08 -18.83
CA LYS A 358 17.87 1.05 -19.67
C LYS A 358 17.74 0.06 -20.82
N ASP A 359 18.72 -0.81 -21.00
CA ASP A 359 18.76 -1.82 -22.06
C ASP A 359 18.13 -3.16 -21.64
N ASP A 360 17.46 -3.22 -20.46
CA ASP A 360 16.74 -4.42 -20.05
C ASP A 360 15.54 -4.68 -20.98
N PRO A 361 15.10 -5.93 -21.13
CA PRO A 361 13.86 -6.24 -21.84
C PRO A 361 12.66 -5.48 -21.23
N GLN A 362 11.69 -5.16 -22.07
CA GLN A 362 10.42 -4.61 -21.61
C GLN A 362 9.77 -5.53 -20.58
N PHE A 363 9.33 -4.96 -19.47
CA PHE A 363 8.55 -5.63 -18.45
C PHE A 363 7.09 -5.19 -18.61
N ILE A 364 6.21 -6.14 -18.92
CA ILE A 364 4.77 -5.91 -19.07
C ILE A 364 4.06 -7.03 -18.34
N ASP A 365 3.53 -6.73 -17.14
CA ASP A 365 2.89 -7.74 -16.31
C ASP A 365 1.93 -7.10 -15.29
N THR A 366 1.10 -7.92 -14.63
CA THR A 366 0.17 -7.50 -13.59
C THR A 366 0.85 -7.53 -12.24
N LEU A 367 0.94 -6.39 -11.56
CA LEU A 367 1.55 -6.19 -10.24
C LEU A 367 0.58 -5.58 -9.21
N ASP A 368 -0.48 -4.92 -9.68
CA ASP A 368 -1.43 -4.18 -8.86
C ASP A 368 -2.73 -4.95 -8.73
N TYR A 369 -3.32 -4.95 -7.54
CA TYR A 369 -4.53 -5.71 -7.24
C TYR A 369 -5.47 -4.97 -6.29
N ILE A 370 -6.76 -5.33 -6.41
CA ILE A 370 -7.80 -5.05 -5.42
C ILE A 370 -8.31 -6.41 -4.94
N PHE A 371 -7.79 -6.87 -3.81
CA PHE A 371 -8.23 -8.12 -3.17
C PHE A 371 -9.39 -7.86 -2.22
N VAL A 372 -10.38 -8.74 -2.23
CA VAL A 372 -11.60 -8.61 -1.43
C VAL A 372 -11.91 -9.88 -0.65
N SER A 373 -12.48 -9.73 0.55
CA SER A 373 -13.02 -10.86 1.33
C SER A 373 -14.28 -11.44 0.68
N HIS A 374 -14.69 -12.62 1.11
CA HIS A 374 -15.93 -13.25 0.61
C HIS A 374 -17.20 -12.45 0.91
N ALA A 375 -17.17 -11.59 1.93
CA ALA A 375 -18.31 -10.73 2.28
C ALA A 375 -18.51 -9.54 1.33
N VAL A 376 -17.59 -9.34 0.39
CA VAL A 376 -17.64 -8.26 -0.62
C VAL A 376 -18.07 -8.85 -1.96
N GLU A 377 -19.07 -8.25 -2.59
CA GLU A 377 -19.50 -8.59 -3.95
C GLU A 377 -18.84 -7.61 -4.95
N VAL A 378 -18.23 -8.12 -6.00
CA VAL A 378 -17.62 -7.29 -7.04
C VAL A 378 -18.65 -6.98 -8.10
N LYS A 379 -19.11 -5.74 -8.15
CA LYS A 379 -20.13 -5.26 -9.09
C LYS A 379 -19.55 -4.94 -10.45
N GLU A 380 -18.48 -4.15 -10.45
CA GLU A 380 -17.80 -3.68 -11.65
C GLU A 380 -16.31 -3.49 -11.41
N VAL A 381 -15.53 -3.57 -12.47
CA VAL A 381 -14.13 -3.14 -12.50
C VAL A 381 -13.92 -2.20 -13.67
N MET A 382 -12.99 -1.24 -13.52
CA MET A 382 -12.60 -0.35 -14.61
C MET A 382 -11.97 -1.16 -15.74
N PRO A 383 -12.43 -1.03 -17.00
CA PRO A 383 -11.77 -1.67 -18.13
C PRO A 383 -10.31 -1.19 -18.24
N LEU A 384 -9.38 -2.13 -18.41
CA LEU A 384 -7.97 -1.83 -18.61
C LEU A 384 -7.59 -2.17 -20.07
N PRO A 385 -6.61 -1.47 -20.66
CA PRO A 385 -6.17 -1.75 -22.01
C PRO A 385 -5.47 -3.12 -22.08
N HIS A 386 -5.48 -3.72 -23.26
CA HIS A 386 -4.60 -4.85 -23.58
C HIS A 386 -3.24 -4.32 -24.04
N ARG A 387 -2.15 -5.08 -23.81
CA ARG A 387 -0.78 -4.66 -24.17
C ARG A 387 -0.60 -4.33 -25.67
N ASN A 388 -1.42 -4.92 -26.54
CA ASN A 388 -1.38 -4.64 -27.97
C ASN A 388 -2.09 -3.32 -28.35
N ASP A 389 -2.82 -2.71 -27.42
CA ASP A 389 -3.62 -1.50 -27.66
C ASP A 389 -2.93 -0.25 -27.10
N VAL A 390 -1.74 -0.40 -26.56
CA VAL A 390 -0.97 0.70 -25.95
C VAL A 390 0.42 0.83 -26.56
N GLU A 391 0.88 2.06 -26.68
CA GLU A 391 2.28 2.37 -26.99
C GLU A 391 3.04 2.59 -25.69
N GLY A 392 4.14 1.88 -25.51
CA GLY A 392 4.99 1.96 -24.32
C GLY A 392 6.45 1.86 -24.67
N PRO A 393 7.35 1.84 -23.70
CA PRO A 393 7.09 1.76 -22.25
C PRO A 393 6.54 3.05 -21.66
N PHE A 394 6.00 2.93 -20.42
CA PHE A 394 5.58 4.06 -19.60
C PHE A 394 6.72 4.54 -18.68
N PRO A 395 6.68 5.79 -18.18
CA PRO A 395 5.69 6.86 -18.44
C PRO A 395 5.64 7.34 -19.90
N SER A 396 4.46 7.76 -20.31
CA SER A 396 4.19 8.35 -21.61
C SER A 396 3.25 9.56 -21.49
N LYS A 397 2.94 10.21 -22.60
CA LYS A 397 1.95 11.30 -22.62
C LYS A 397 0.59 10.85 -22.09
N ALA A 398 0.16 9.63 -22.42
CA ALA A 398 -1.15 9.08 -22.02
C ALA A 398 -1.14 8.49 -20.60
N GLU A 399 -0.02 7.90 -20.18
CA GLU A 399 0.12 7.28 -18.87
C GLU A 399 1.29 7.92 -18.09
N PRO A 400 1.00 8.76 -17.07
CA PRO A 400 2.03 9.48 -16.34
C PRO A 400 2.80 8.65 -15.31
N SER A 401 2.49 7.37 -15.14
CA SER A 401 3.18 6.40 -14.31
C SER A 401 3.60 5.20 -15.16
N ASP A 402 4.54 4.39 -14.68
CA ASP A 402 4.84 3.08 -15.26
C ASP A 402 3.79 2.01 -14.87
N HIS A 403 2.85 2.38 -14.02
CA HIS A 403 1.66 1.60 -13.68
C HIS A 403 0.39 2.27 -14.20
N ILE A 404 -0.66 1.47 -14.45
CA ILE A 404 -2.01 1.96 -14.77
C ILE A 404 -2.90 1.89 -13.54
N MET A 405 -3.83 2.83 -13.43
CA MET A 405 -4.79 2.91 -12.33
C MET A 405 -5.82 1.78 -12.41
N LEU A 406 -6.11 1.12 -11.28
CA LEU A 406 -7.18 0.14 -11.15
C LEU A 406 -8.32 0.71 -10.32
N ALA A 407 -9.56 0.38 -10.71
CA ALA A 407 -10.72 0.75 -9.94
C ALA A 407 -11.79 -0.35 -9.95
N ALA A 408 -12.54 -0.47 -8.83
CA ALA A 408 -13.64 -1.42 -8.71
C ALA A 408 -14.81 -0.80 -7.94
N THR A 409 -16.03 -1.16 -8.33
CA THR A 409 -17.25 -0.90 -7.56
C THR A 409 -17.62 -2.19 -6.82
N LEU A 410 -17.67 -2.10 -5.51
CA LEU A 410 -17.82 -3.20 -4.58
C LEU A 410 -19.09 -3.02 -3.76
N THR A 411 -19.98 -4.02 -3.75
CA THR A 411 -21.11 -4.02 -2.83
C THR A 411 -20.70 -4.61 -1.49
N VAL A 412 -20.74 -3.79 -0.44
CA VAL A 412 -20.53 -4.17 0.96
C VAL A 412 -21.88 -4.24 1.67
N LYS A 413 -22.09 -5.32 2.46
CA LYS A 413 -23.36 -5.56 3.16
C LYS A 413 -23.15 -5.37 4.65
N GLY A 414 -24.09 -4.66 5.30
CA GLY A 414 -24.17 -4.59 6.76
C GLY A 414 -24.47 -5.96 7.36
N LYS A 415 -24.03 -6.18 8.60
CA LYS A 415 -24.38 -7.36 9.41
C LYS A 415 -25.83 -7.33 9.84
#